data_781092693e4bd58c484ee7fb430e98fe
#
_entry.id   781092693e4bd58c484ee7fb430e98fe
#
_cell.length_a   1.000
_cell.length_b   1.000
_cell.length_c   1.000
_cell.angle_alpha   90.00
_cell.angle_beta   90.00
_cell.angle_gamma   90.00
#
_symmetry.space_group_name_H-M   'P 1'
#
loop_
_entity.id
_entity.type
_entity.pdbx_description
1 polymer ?
#
loop_
_entity_poly.entity_id
_entity_poly.type
_entity_poly.pdbx_seq_one_letter_code
_entity_poly.pdbx_strand_id
1 'polypeptide(L)'
;MGQFPQLQQEDIDLIDAVLRELLRKSEANIALLVEKAGYLIHQCGNPEQIDTTTFATLGSNAYNAVQFMASLVNESNFSSMYQQGESYSTLMVNIDENSLLVIVFPTHLTVGSMKYYAAPAVRSIAERINEASQRGPGAALDLSDLDPTDVQALFHRKD
;
A
#
# COMPACT_ATOMS: atom_id res chain seq x y z
N MET A 1 -0.85 -16.56 6.03
CA MET A 1 -0.66 -15.20 5.51
C MET A 1 0.75 -15.07 4.95
N GLY A 2 0.88 -14.73 3.70
CA GLY A 2 2.17 -14.37 3.13
C GLY A 2 2.69 -13.07 3.77
N GLN A 3 3.98 -12.97 3.95
CA GLN A 3 4.62 -11.73 4.36
C GLN A 3 4.57 -10.73 3.18
N PHE A 4 4.33 -9.45 3.48
CA PHE A 4 4.41 -8.40 2.45
C PHE A 4 5.82 -8.39 1.85
N PRO A 5 5.96 -8.39 0.50
CA PRO A 5 7.26 -8.49 -0.13
C PRO A 5 8.12 -7.24 0.10
N GLN A 6 9.44 -7.43 0.05
CA GLN A 6 10.37 -6.31 0.05
C GLN A 6 10.30 -5.59 -1.31
N LEU A 7 9.92 -4.31 -1.28
CA LEU A 7 9.89 -3.47 -2.47
C LEU A 7 11.26 -2.85 -2.72
N GLN A 8 11.68 -2.86 -3.97
CA GLN A 8 12.86 -2.15 -4.44
C GLN A 8 12.49 -0.73 -4.88
N GLN A 9 13.49 0.12 -5.12
CA GLN A 9 13.24 1.51 -5.53
C GLN A 9 12.40 1.60 -6.81
N GLU A 10 12.64 0.71 -7.78
CA GLU A 10 11.86 0.66 -9.02
C GLU A 10 10.37 0.36 -8.78
N ASP A 11 10.06 -0.48 -7.79
CA ASP A 11 8.68 -0.78 -7.41
C ASP A 11 8.01 0.44 -6.80
N ILE A 12 8.71 1.13 -5.91
CA ILE A 12 8.23 2.35 -5.27
C ILE A 12 8.01 3.45 -6.31
N ASP A 13 8.92 3.64 -7.25
CA ASP A 13 8.82 4.65 -8.30
C ASP A 13 7.59 4.39 -9.20
N LEU A 14 7.32 3.13 -9.54
CA LEU A 14 6.15 2.75 -10.31
C LEU A 14 4.86 2.98 -9.52
N ILE A 15 4.83 2.57 -8.26
CA ILE A 15 3.69 2.79 -7.36
C ILE A 15 3.42 4.29 -7.19
N ASP A 16 4.45 5.09 -7.00
CA ASP A 16 4.33 6.56 -6.93
C ASP A 16 3.68 7.14 -8.19
N ALA A 17 4.14 6.71 -9.36
CA ALA A 17 3.58 7.17 -10.64
C ALA A 17 2.11 6.78 -10.78
N VAL A 18 1.73 5.57 -10.38
CA VAL A 18 0.34 5.08 -10.41
C VAL A 18 -0.54 5.90 -9.48
N LEU A 19 -0.10 6.17 -8.26
CA LEU A 19 -0.86 6.95 -7.29
C LEU A 19 -0.99 8.41 -7.70
N ARG A 20 0.05 9.02 -8.26
CA ARG A 20 -0.02 10.39 -8.80
C ARG A 20 -1.01 10.50 -9.95
N GLU A 21 -1.02 9.54 -10.86
CA GLU A 21 -1.97 9.52 -11.97
C GLU A 21 -3.41 9.33 -11.46
N LEU A 22 -3.61 8.49 -10.46
CA LEU A 22 -4.90 8.33 -9.79
C LEU A 22 -5.39 9.68 -9.24
N LEU A 23 -4.56 10.40 -8.48
CA LEU A 23 -4.91 11.70 -7.92
C LEU A 23 -5.22 12.74 -9.00
N ARG A 24 -4.42 12.75 -10.06
CA ARG A 24 -4.61 13.68 -11.18
C ARG A 24 -5.96 13.48 -11.88
N LYS A 25 -6.36 12.23 -12.10
CA LYS A 25 -7.61 11.89 -12.80
C LYS A 25 -8.83 12.02 -11.91
N SER A 26 -8.71 11.62 -10.65
CA SER A 26 -9.85 11.57 -9.72
C SER A 26 -10.10 12.88 -8.97
N GLU A 27 -9.13 13.79 -8.94
CA GLU A 27 -9.13 15.02 -8.12
C GLU A 27 -9.19 14.74 -6.61
N ALA A 28 -8.85 13.52 -6.20
CA ALA A 28 -8.72 13.17 -4.78
C ALA A 28 -7.52 13.88 -4.14
N ASN A 29 -7.56 14.04 -2.82
CA ASN A 29 -6.54 14.78 -2.06
C ASN A 29 -5.32 13.92 -1.75
N ILE A 30 -5.55 12.67 -1.35
CA ILE A 30 -4.52 11.77 -0.83
C ILE A 30 -4.82 10.35 -1.31
N ALA A 31 -3.76 9.63 -1.69
CA ALA A 31 -3.79 8.21 -1.93
C ALA A 31 -2.68 7.53 -1.12
N LEU A 32 -3.03 6.50 -0.38
CA LEU A 32 -2.12 5.73 0.46
C LEU A 32 -2.10 4.28 0.01
N LEU A 33 -0.91 3.71 -0.10
CA LEU A 33 -0.72 2.26 -0.14
C LEU A 33 -0.42 1.79 1.28
N VAL A 34 -1.24 0.90 1.80
CA VAL A 34 -1.20 0.46 3.21
C VAL A 34 -1.10 -1.05 3.27
N GLU A 35 -0.22 -1.56 4.11
CA GLU A 35 -0.19 -2.96 4.49
C GLU A 35 -1.29 -3.23 5.53
N LYS A 36 -2.05 -4.32 5.35
CA LYS A 36 -3.17 -4.68 6.25
C LYS A 36 -2.75 -4.93 7.70
N ALA A 37 -1.44 -5.13 7.94
CA ALA A 37 -0.87 -5.20 9.29
C ALA A 37 -0.79 -3.82 9.99
N GLY A 38 -1.09 -2.72 9.28
CA GLY A 38 -1.15 -1.38 9.86
C GLY A 38 -0.06 -0.41 9.41
N TYR A 39 0.77 -0.79 8.44
CA TYR A 39 1.92 0.01 8.01
C TYR A 39 1.62 0.81 6.74
N LEU A 40 2.01 2.08 6.75
CA LEU A 40 2.04 2.90 5.55
C LEU A 40 3.23 2.48 4.67
N ILE A 41 2.96 2.09 3.43
CA ILE A 41 3.98 1.69 2.46
C ILE A 41 4.40 2.88 1.60
N HIS A 42 3.44 3.59 1.05
CA HIS A 42 3.67 4.78 0.21
C HIS A 42 2.49 5.74 0.26
N GLN A 43 2.75 7.00 -0.04
CA GLN A 43 1.73 8.05 -0.04
C GLN A 43 1.97 9.06 -1.16
N CYS A 44 0.87 9.56 -1.71
CA CYS A 44 0.85 10.69 -2.65
C CYS A 44 -0.25 11.67 -2.29
N GLY A 45 -0.06 12.92 -2.67
CA GLY A 45 -0.99 14.00 -2.42
C GLY A 45 -0.48 15.00 -1.38
N ASN A 46 -1.39 15.73 -0.75
CA ASN A 46 -1.04 16.75 0.24
C ASN A 46 -1.24 16.22 1.67
N PRO A 47 -0.16 15.71 2.30
CA PRO A 47 -0.24 15.10 3.63
C PRO A 47 -0.22 16.12 4.78
N GLU A 48 -0.12 17.43 4.51
CA GLU A 48 0.10 18.46 5.54
C GLU A 48 -1.03 18.54 6.60
N GLN A 49 -2.19 17.96 6.31
CA GLN A 49 -3.36 18.02 7.20
C GLN A 49 -3.66 16.71 7.92
N ILE A 50 -2.96 15.63 7.62
CA ILE A 50 -3.26 14.29 8.15
C ILE A 50 -1.95 13.61 8.59
N ASP A 51 -1.94 13.05 9.79
CA ASP A 51 -0.95 12.05 10.16
C ASP A 51 -1.23 10.75 9.40
N THR A 52 -0.58 10.58 8.26
CA THR A 52 -0.80 9.47 7.34
C THR A 52 -0.39 8.12 7.93
N THR A 53 0.60 8.08 8.79
CA THR A 53 1.03 6.87 9.50
C THR A 53 -0.06 6.40 10.47
N THR A 54 -0.59 7.29 11.29
CA THR A 54 -1.72 6.99 12.17
C THR A 54 -2.97 6.62 11.38
N PHE A 55 -3.25 7.34 10.29
CA PHE A 55 -4.38 7.07 9.41
C PHE A 55 -4.30 5.67 8.79
N ALA A 56 -3.12 5.26 8.34
CA ALA A 56 -2.88 3.92 7.79
C ALA A 56 -3.15 2.81 8.83
N THR A 57 -2.66 2.98 10.05
CA THR A 57 -2.88 2.03 11.14
C THR A 57 -4.37 1.91 11.50
N LEU A 58 -5.04 3.02 11.68
CA LEU A 58 -6.48 3.02 12.03
C LEU A 58 -7.34 2.51 10.85
N GLY A 59 -7.00 2.90 9.63
CA GLY A 59 -7.69 2.46 8.42
C GLY A 59 -7.61 0.95 8.22
N SER A 60 -6.43 0.36 8.38
CA SER A 60 -6.26 -1.09 8.28
C SER A 60 -7.01 -1.83 9.38
N ASN A 61 -7.02 -1.32 10.61
CA ASN A 61 -7.78 -1.90 11.71
C ASN A 61 -9.29 -1.86 11.42
N ALA A 62 -9.81 -0.73 10.93
CA ALA A 62 -11.21 -0.59 10.54
C ALA A 62 -11.57 -1.56 9.40
N TYR A 63 -10.73 -1.66 8.37
CA TYR A 63 -10.94 -2.58 7.27
C TYR A 63 -10.98 -4.03 7.73
N ASN A 64 -10.04 -4.44 8.57
CA ASN A 64 -9.98 -5.80 9.11
C ASN A 64 -11.21 -6.13 9.96
N ALA A 65 -11.71 -5.19 10.76
CA ALA A 65 -12.93 -5.34 11.53
C ALA A 65 -14.16 -5.53 10.63
N VAL A 66 -14.28 -4.73 9.58
CA VAL A 66 -15.38 -4.85 8.61
C VAL A 66 -15.29 -6.14 7.81
N GLN A 67 -14.08 -6.58 7.46
CA GLN A 67 -13.87 -7.87 6.80
C GLN A 67 -14.33 -9.04 7.69
N PHE A 68 -14.06 -8.97 8.99
CA PHE A 68 -14.56 -9.95 9.95
C PHE A 68 -16.10 -9.93 10.02
N MET A 69 -16.72 -8.74 10.06
CA MET A 69 -18.18 -8.59 10.00
C MET A 69 -18.77 -9.23 8.73
N ALA A 70 -18.14 -9.01 7.57
CA ALA A 70 -18.56 -9.61 6.31
C ALA A 70 -18.56 -11.15 6.39
N SER A 71 -17.55 -11.75 7.03
CA SER A 71 -17.48 -13.19 7.23
C SER A 71 -18.65 -13.75 8.05
N LEU A 72 -19.20 -12.98 8.97
CA LEU A 72 -20.35 -13.38 9.78
C LEU A 72 -21.66 -13.49 8.97
N VAL A 73 -21.72 -12.82 7.83
CA VAL A 73 -22.86 -12.94 6.89
C VAL A 73 -22.51 -13.80 5.67
N ASN A 74 -21.46 -14.63 5.79
CA ASN A 74 -20.95 -15.53 4.76
C ASN A 74 -20.45 -14.79 3.50
N GLU A 75 -20.03 -13.55 3.62
CA GLU A 75 -19.37 -12.81 2.55
C GLU A 75 -17.85 -13.03 2.63
N SER A 76 -17.30 -13.75 1.66
CA SER A 76 -15.87 -14.08 1.63
C SER A 76 -15.03 -13.11 0.79
N ASN A 77 -15.66 -12.33 -0.10
CA ASN A 77 -14.98 -11.47 -1.06
C ASN A 77 -15.34 -9.99 -0.82
N PHE A 78 -14.95 -9.48 0.32
CA PHE A 78 -15.11 -8.07 0.65
C PHE A 78 -14.09 -7.23 -0.13
N SER A 79 -14.55 -6.32 -0.95
CA SER A 79 -13.70 -5.59 -1.91
C SER A 79 -13.40 -4.14 -1.53
N SER A 80 -14.32 -3.47 -0.85
CA SER A 80 -14.16 -2.06 -0.53
C SER A 80 -15.00 -1.61 0.66
N MET A 81 -14.55 -0.54 1.31
CA MET A 81 -15.27 0.16 2.37
C MET A 81 -15.31 1.65 2.04
N TYR A 82 -16.50 2.24 2.15
CA TYR A 82 -16.72 3.67 1.91
C TYR A 82 -17.24 4.37 3.16
N GLN A 83 -16.55 5.44 3.55
CA GLN A 83 -16.96 6.32 4.63
C GLN A 83 -17.24 7.71 4.08
N GLN A 84 -18.48 8.16 4.21
CA GLN A 84 -18.90 9.49 3.79
C GLN A 84 -18.86 10.46 4.98
N GLY A 85 -18.10 11.54 4.83
CA GLY A 85 -18.09 12.65 5.77
C GLY A 85 -18.81 13.89 5.22
N GLU A 86 -18.86 14.96 5.98
CA GLU A 86 -19.44 16.24 5.53
C GLU A 86 -18.52 16.97 4.52
N SER A 87 -17.22 16.98 4.77
CA SER A 87 -16.22 17.65 3.93
C SER A 87 -15.37 16.69 3.14
N TYR A 88 -14.95 15.61 3.77
CA TYR A 88 -14.08 14.58 3.19
C TYR A 88 -14.69 13.20 3.36
N SER A 89 -14.45 12.38 2.36
CA SER A 89 -14.84 10.98 2.35
C SER A 89 -13.60 10.09 2.15
N THR A 90 -13.69 8.85 2.57
CA THR A 90 -12.60 7.87 2.45
C THR A 90 -13.12 6.62 1.76
N LEU A 91 -12.41 6.17 0.75
CA LEU A 91 -12.62 4.88 0.11
C LEU A 91 -11.40 4.00 0.37
N MET A 92 -11.62 2.82 0.90
CA MET A 92 -10.61 1.77 1.06
C MET A 92 -10.93 0.64 0.09
N VAL A 93 -9.96 0.27 -0.73
CA VAL A 93 -10.12 -0.76 -1.76
C VAL A 93 -9.09 -1.86 -1.52
N ASN A 94 -9.55 -3.09 -1.55
CA ASN A 94 -8.65 -4.24 -1.45
C ASN A 94 -7.75 -4.31 -2.69
N ILE A 95 -6.45 -4.48 -2.46
CA ILE A 95 -5.48 -4.74 -3.54
C ILE A 95 -5.21 -6.24 -3.63
N ASP A 96 -4.73 -6.83 -2.54
CA ASP A 96 -4.42 -8.25 -2.42
C ASP A 96 -4.61 -8.73 -0.97
N GLU A 97 -4.08 -9.90 -0.65
CA GLU A 97 -4.18 -10.47 0.71
C GLU A 97 -3.57 -9.58 1.80
N ASN A 98 -2.58 -8.77 1.45
CA ASN A 98 -1.76 -8.03 2.40
C ASN A 98 -1.86 -6.52 2.29
N SER A 99 -2.52 -5.98 1.27
CA SER A 99 -2.49 -4.55 0.99
C SER A 99 -3.82 -3.93 0.61
N LEU A 100 -3.95 -2.64 0.93
CA LEU A 100 -5.10 -1.77 0.70
C LEU A 100 -4.67 -0.50 -0.04
N LEU A 101 -5.53 -0.01 -0.90
CA LEU A 101 -5.49 1.36 -1.41
C LEU A 101 -6.48 2.19 -0.61
N VAL A 102 -6.01 3.30 -0.04
CA VAL A 102 -6.85 4.25 0.70
C VAL A 102 -6.85 5.59 -0.03
N ILE A 103 -8.04 6.10 -0.33
CA ILE A 103 -8.23 7.36 -1.06
C ILE A 103 -9.06 8.30 -0.19
N VAL A 104 -8.53 9.50 0.07
CA VAL A 104 -9.27 10.59 0.75
C VAL A 104 -9.62 11.65 -0.28
N PHE A 105 -10.87 12.03 -0.36
CA PHE A 105 -11.39 12.93 -1.39
C PHE A 105 -12.48 13.84 -0.85
N PRO A 106 -12.69 15.02 -1.48
CA PRO A 106 -13.80 15.90 -1.12
C PRO A 106 -15.15 15.21 -1.30
N THR A 107 -16.06 15.38 -0.36
CA THR A 107 -17.36 14.69 -0.35
C THR A 107 -18.26 15.04 -1.55
N HIS A 108 -18.00 16.16 -2.24
CA HIS A 108 -18.76 16.49 -3.46
C HIS A 108 -18.39 15.59 -4.66
N LEU A 109 -17.25 14.90 -4.62
CA LEU A 109 -16.90 13.87 -5.60
C LEU A 109 -17.63 12.57 -5.26
N THR A 110 -18.01 11.79 -6.28
CA THR A 110 -18.75 10.55 -6.07
C THR A 110 -17.88 9.36 -5.77
N VAL A 111 -18.34 8.46 -4.93
CA VAL A 111 -17.66 7.19 -4.68
C VAL A 111 -17.55 6.35 -5.96
N GLY A 112 -18.52 6.43 -6.85
CA GLY A 112 -18.50 5.75 -8.16
C GLY A 112 -17.32 6.21 -9.03
N SER A 113 -17.05 7.53 -9.09
CA SER A 113 -15.89 8.04 -9.83
C SER A 113 -14.57 7.60 -9.19
N MET A 114 -14.49 7.58 -7.85
CA MET A 114 -13.30 7.09 -7.15
C MET A 114 -13.04 5.61 -7.44
N LYS A 115 -14.06 4.76 -7.40
CA LYS A 115 -13.95 3.33 -7.77
C LYS A 115 -13.50 3.15 -9.22
N TYR A 116 -14.02 3.96 -10.12
CA TYR A 116 -13.66 3.93 -11.53
C TYR A 116 -12.17 4.20 -11.76
N TYR A 117 -11.64 5.27 -11.15
CA TYR A 117 -10.23 5.61 -11.27
C TYR A 117 -9.31 4.72 -10.44
N ALA A 118 -9.81 4.18 -9.33
CA ALA A 118 -9.04 3.26 -8.49
C ALA A 118 -8.80 1.91 -9.17
N ALA A 119 -9.74 1.41 -9.98
CA ALA A 119 -9.66 0.08 -10.56
C ALA A 119 -8.36 -0.18 -11.36
N PRO A 120 -7.93 0.66 -12.31
CA PRO A 120 -6.65 0.45 -13.00
C PRO A 120 -5.44 0.61 -12.07
N ALA A 121 -5.49 1.51 -11.09
CA ALA A 121 -4.43 1.68 -10.11
C ALA A 121 -4.26 0.42 -9.26
N VAL A 122 -5.34 -0.15 -8.76
CA VAL A 122 -5.34 -1.41 -7.99
C VAL A 122 -4.70 -2.54 -8.80
N ARG A 123 -5.07 -2.69 -10.07
CA ARG A 123 -4.49 -3.73 -10.93
C ARG A 123 -2.98 -3.55 -11.10
N SER A 124 -2.53 -2.35 -11.42
CA SER A 124 -1.11 -2.06 -11.63
C SER A 124 -0.29 -2.28 -10.37
N ILE A 125 -0.81 -1.86 -9.21
CA ILE A 125 -0.13 -2.06 -7.93
C ILE A 125 -0.09 -3.54 -7.55
N ALA A 126 -1.21 -4.28 -7.72
CA ALA A 126 -1.27 -5.71 -7.45
C ALA A 126 -0.26 -6.51 -8.29
N GLU A 127 -0.16 -6.19 -9.58
CA GLU A 127 0.83 -6.80 -10.48
C GLU A 127 2.25 -6.54 -10.00
N ARG A 128 2.58 -5.30 -9.62
CA ARG A 128 3.91 -4.94 -9.15
C ARG A 128 4.27 -5.62 -7.82
N ILE A 129 3.34 -5.68 -6.88
CA ILE A 129 3.55 -6.39 -5.61
C ILE A 129 3.76 -7.89 -5.86
N ASN A 130 2.99 -8.48 -6.76
CA ASN A 130 3.14 -9.88 -7.12
C ASN A 130 4.52 -10.17 -7.77
N GLU A 131 4.99 -9.32 -8.67
CA GLU A 131 6.33 -9.41 -9.25
C GLU A 131 7.41 -9.30 -8.18
N ALA A 132 7.27 -8.36 -7.23
CA ALA A 132 8.18 -8.21 -6.12
C ALA A 132 8.22 -9.48 -5.23
N SER A 133 7.07 -10.10 -4.98
CA SER A 133 7.00 -11.32 -4.18
C SER A 133 7.67 -12.52 -4.86
N GLN A 134 7.65 -12.57 -6.19
CA GLN A 134 8.29 -13.64 -6.97
C GLN A 134 9.82 -13.54 -7.01
N ARG A 135 10.38 -12.36 -6.78
CA ARG A 135 11.84 -12.20 -6.68
C ARG A 135 12.44 -12.90 -5.45
N GLY A 136 11.61 -13.15 -4.42
CA GLY A 136 12.01 -13.80 -3.18
C GLY A 136 12.99 -12.99 -2.32
N PRO A 137 13.31 -13.44 -1.09
CA PRO A 137 14.24 -12.76 -0.20
C PRO A 137 15.71 -12.86 -0.67
N GLY A 138 16.03 -13.59 -1.75
CA GLY A 138 17.38 -13.85 -2.24
C GLY A 138 17.97 -12.82 -3.20
N ALA A 139 17.22 -11.77 -3.59
CA ALA A 139 17.76 -10.71 -4.45
C ALA A 139 18.54 -9.63 -3.69
N ALA A 140 18.52 -9.69 -2.36
CA ALA A 140 19.32 -8.83 -1.51
C ALA A 140 20.52 -9.63 -0.96
N LEU A 141 21.69 -9.42 -1.56
CA LEU A 141 22.99 -9.95 -1.15
C LEU A 141 23.06 -11.49 -1.24
N ASP A 142 23.44 -11.96 -2.40
CA ASP A 142 24.09 -13.28 -2.51
C ASP A 142 25.43 -13.19 -1.79
N LEU A 143 25.42 -13.56 -0.50
CA LEU A 143 26.60 -13.58 0.35
C LEU A 143 27.56 -14.73 -0.05
N SER A 144 27.18 -15.55 -1.03
CA SER A 144 28.01 -16.63 -1.52
C SER A 144 29.23 -16.15 -2.32
N ASP A 145 29.20 -14.91 -2.83
CA ASP A 145 30.32 -14.25 -3.51
C ASP A 145 31.22 -13.43 -2.58
N LEU A 146 30.93 -13.37 -1.27
CA LEU A 146 31.84 -12.75 -0.31
C LEU A 146 32.95 -13.72 0.08
N ASP A 147 34.17 -13.39 -0.38
CA ASP A 147 35.39 -14.09 0.08
C ASP A 147 35.50 -13.90 1.62
N PRO A 148 35.69 -15.01 2.38
CA PRO A 148 35.90 -14.92 3.84
C PRO A 148 37.00 -13.96 4.26
N THR A 149 37.95 -13.65 3.38
CA THR A 149 39.02 -12.67 3.60
C THR A 149 38.50 -11.22 3.62
N ASP A 150 37.45 -10.90 2.85
CA ASP A 150 36.87 -9.56 2.84
C ASP A 150 36.03 -9.26 4.08
N VAL A 151 35.45 -10.30 4.68
CA VAL A 151 34.70 -10.15 5.94
C VAL A 151 35.65 -9.86 7.11
N GLN A 152 36.83 -10.45 7.13
CA GLN A 152 37.84 -10.17 8.17
C GLN A 152 38.41 -8.75 8.07
N ALA A 153 38.52 -8.19 6.87
CA ALA A 153 38.99 -6.81 6.65
C ALA A 153 38.01 -5.76 7.21
N LEU A 154 36.71 -6.06 7.26
CA LEU A 154 35.69 -5.16 7.81
C LEU A 154 35.73 -5.08 9.34
N PHE A 155 36.21 -6.11 10.02
CA PHE A 155 36.28 -6.21 11.48
C PHE A 155 37.65 -5.86 12.07
N HIS A 156 38.68 -5.63 11.23
CA HIS A 156 40.06 -5.33 11.65
C HIS A 156 40.54 -3.92 11.32
N ARG A 157 39.61 -2.94 11.26
CA ARG A 157 40.04 -1.53 11.31
C ARG A 157 40.38 -1.21 12.76
N LYS A 158 41.63 -1.46 13.13
CA LYS A 158 42.23 -0.90 14.34
C LYS A 158 42.66 0.53 14.05
N ASP A 159 42.33 1.41 14.99
CA ASP A 159 42.93 2.67 15.42
C ASP A 159 43.90 3.40 14.47
#